data_cdd336e242329849e774cf518ed81ba5
#
_entry.id   cdd336e242329849e774cf518ed81ba5
#
_cell.length_a   1.000
_cell.length_b   1.000
_cell.length_c   1.000
_cell.angle_alpha   90.00
_cell.angle_beta   90.00
_cell.angle_gamma   90.00
#
_symmetry.space_group_name_H-M   'P 1'
#
loop_
_entity.id
_entity.type
_entity.pdbx_description
1 polymer ?
#
loop_
_entity_poly.entity_id
_entity_poly.type
_entity_poly.pdbx_seq_one_letter_code
_entity_poly.pdbx_strand_id
1 'polypeptide(L)'
;MTMKSPDTLSDRIRLTPEQVLAVGNAQRCLYIEAAPGSGKTTVSAQRFGLHRFTHTADHRAVVAVSFTRSATEEIRNRVLRYWGPSALAWPHRVATLDALLCDVLAHLLQIGALQWPGGHRELEVLDTWRSRLPTASRKLKPVLALNGTRIIAVSVQQSRAGSHPAPDDFLAAVDKGQCTHDNVREVLQLALQQPRTRASVASYLGSTIRSLIIDEIYDANDLDLRLIHLAVDTGIDLTLVGDPWQALYGFRGARPEQVSQLITHHRFARRDLHTSFRWSTSTQQTLAQRLRHGESTTLPIGRVQDADVVLARQWRTLWNTDTHVLPLAIKPLTGQFQGAACTLLLNEMTERSLGIQAVFLNDALITLGITNRDVLEQLRPHLHHTLEALAGTDSVRSIWRDFVNVLITELPVKSLITHDRVPLSGLQSLRARSQVRHDRLVPGLTCHQAKGREWDAVGVRLEESDVAALHTGLVLQVEEHRSLYVALTRARHLTIAL
;
A
#
# COMPACT_ATOMS: atom_id res chain seq x y z
N MET A 1 17.75 -28.73 32.68
CA MET A 1 17.92 -27.81 31.56
C MET A 1 18.25 -28.63 30.33
N THR A 2 17.22 -29.17 29.67
CA THR A 2 17.34 -30.03 28.49
C THR A 2 17.31 -29.11 27.25
N MET A 3 18.45 -28.97 26.58
CA MET A 3 18.55 -28.37 25.28
C MET A 3 17.62 -29.13 24.31
N LYS A 4 16.59 -28.45 23.79
CA LYS A 4 15.85 -28.93 22.62
C LYS A 4 16.81 -28.88 21.44
N SER A 5 17.06 -30.04 20.84
CA SER A 5 17.77 -30.15 19.56
C SER A 5 17.01 -29.32 18.48
N PRO A 6 17.73 -28.59 17.62
CA PRO A 6 17.09 -27.94 16.49
C PRO A 6 16.78 -28.98 15.41
N ASP A 7 15.56 -28.87 14.90
CA ASP A 7 15.17 -29.29 13.56
C ASP A 7 14.73 -30.70 13.28
N THR A 8 13.44 -30.75 13.26
CA THR A 8 12.77 -31.67 12.35
C THR A 8 12.82 -31.10 10.92
N LEU A 9 13.26 -31.92 9.98
CA LEU A 9 13.29 -31.70 8.50
C LEU A 9 11.92 -31.33 7.87
N SER A 10 10.88 -31.05 8.68
CA SER A 10 9.50 -30.85 8.26
C SER A 10 9.20 -29.45 7.74
N ASP A 11 10.09 -28.47 7.90
CA ASP A 11 9.86 -27.07 7.48
C ASP A 11 10.48 -26.72 6.10
N ARG A 12 10.92 -27.72 5.35
CA ARG A 12 11.38 -27.50 3.96
C ARG A 12 10.19 -27.22 3.08
N ILE A 13 10.06 -25.98 2.61
CA ILE A 13 9.08 -25.61 1.59
C ILE A 13 9.29 -26.48 0.35
N ARG A 14 8.25 -27.21 -0.02
CA ARG A 14 8.21 -27.89 -1.33
C ARG A 14 7.64 -26.90 -2.34
N LEU A 15 8.51 -26.42 -3.25
CA LEU A 15 8.08 -25.65 -4.39
C LEU A 15 7.36 -26.53 -5.39
N THR A 16 6.33 -26.00 -6.06
CA THR A 16 5.70 -26.68 -7.20
C THR A 16 6.67 -26.72 -8.39
N PRO A 17 6.46 -27.61 -9.38
CA PRO A 17 7.30 -27.63 -10.59
C PRO A 17 7.34 -26.28 -11.31
N GLU A 18 6.22 -25.55 -11.41
CA GLU A 18 6.15 -24.21 -12.01
C GLU A 18 6.95 -23.17 -11.20
N GLN A 19 6.92 -23.24 -9.87
CA GLN A 19 7.74 -22.38 -9.00
C GLN A 19 9.23 -22.70 -9.15
N VAL A 20 9.62 -23.98 -9.21
CA VAL A 20 11.01 -24.40 -9.44
C VAL A 20 11.52 -23.86 -10.79
N LEU A 21 10.72 -24.00 -11.86
CA LEU A 21 11.07 -23.47 -13.18
C LEU A 21 11.16 -21.94 -13.21
N ALA A 22 10.32 -21.24 -12.45
CA ALA A 22 10.37 -19.79 -12.32
C ALA A 22 11.58 -19.33 -11.51
N VAL A 23 11.88 -19.99 -10.39
CA VAL A 23 13.05 -19.68 -9.52
C VAL A 23 14.36 -19.94 -10.27
N GLY A 24 14.51 -21.09 -10.91
CA GLY A 24 15.74 -21.53 -11.60
C GLY A 24 15.91 -20.96 -13.01
N ASN A 25 15.02 -20.11 -13.52
CA ASN A 25 15.11 -19.58 -14.86
C ASN A 25 16.36 -18.68 -15.03
N ALA A 26 17.22 -19.01 -16.01
CA ALA A 26 18.48 -18.32 -16.26
C ALA A 26 18.37 -17.11 -17.21
N GLN A 27 17.18 -16.80 -17.71
CA GLN A 27 16.98 -15.64 -18.58
C GLN A 27 17.19 -14.34 -17.82
N ARG A 28 17.96 -13.42 -18.41
CA ARG A 28 18.30 -12.13 -17.81
C ARG A 28 17.07 -11.26 -17.54
N CYS A 29 16.12 -11.25 -18.48
CA CYS A 29 14.84 -10.54 -18.33
C CYS A 29 13.73 -11.59 -18.18
N LEU A 30 13.19 -11.72 -16.97
CA LEU A 30 12.14 -12.68 -16.65
C LEU A 30 10.90 -11.97 -16.12
N TYR A 31 9.75 -12.28 -16.69
CA TYR A 31 8.45 -11.91 -16.14
C TYR A 31 7.74 -13.17 -15.60
N ILE A 32 7.28 -13.08 -14.35
CA ILE A 32 6.54 -14.14 -13.67
C ILE A 32 5.10 -13.63 -13.45
N GLU A 33 4.17 -14.15 -14.24
CA GLU A 33 2.75 -13.92 -14.02
C GLU A 33 2.24 -14.93 -12.99
N ALA A 34 1.62 -14.42 -11.92
CA ALA A 34 1.32 -15.25 -10.79
C ALA A 34 -0.10 -15.01 -10.28
N ALA A 35 -0.95 -16.02 -10.42
CA ALA A 35 -2.33 -15.99 -9.92
C ALA A 35 -2.40 -15.69 -8.41
N PRO A 36 -3.56 -15.23 -7.87
CA PRO A 36 -3.73 -15.03 -6.44
C PRO A 36 -3.42 -16.30 -5.66
N GLY A 37 -2.60 -16.17 -4.59
CA GLY A 37 -2.23 -17.31 -3.75
C GLY A 37 -1.24 -18.30 -4.37
N SER A 38 -0.66 -18.03 -5.55
CA SER A 38 0.30 -18.93 -6.20
C SER A 38 1.73 -18.86 -5.63
N GLY A 39 1.96 -18.05 -4.59
CA GLY A 39 3.26 -17.93 -3.95
C GLY A 39 4.22 -16.95 -4.62
N LYS A 40 3.73 -15.86 -5.24
CA LYS A 40 4.55 -14.75 -5.79
C LYS A 40 5.73 -14.40 -4.90
N THR A 41 5.43 -14.01 -3.66
CA THR A 41 6.43 -13.58 -2.68
C THR A 41 7.42 -14.68 -2.31
N THR A 42 6.97 -15.95 -2.32
CA THR A 42 7.87 -17.11 -2.12
C THR A 42 8.86 -17.22 -3.26
N VAL A 43 8.38 -17.11 -4.50
CA VAL A 43 9.25 -17.18 -5.70
C VAL A 43 10.21 -15.99 -5.73
N SER A 44 9.76 -14.77 -5.40
CA SER A 44 10.61 -13.59 -5.28
C SER A 44 11.75 -13.81 -4.26
N ALA A 45 11.43 -14.33 -3.06
CA ALA A 45 12.41 -14.63 -2.02
C ALA A 45 13.37 -15.77 -2.40
N GLN A 46 12.89 -16.80 -3.07
CA GLN A 46 13.73 -17.92 -3.54
C GLN A 46 14.67 -17.48 -4.66
N ARG A 47 14.20 -16.68 -5.63
CA ARG A 47 15.07 -16.09 -6.65
C ARG A 47 16.11 -15.17 -6.05
N PHE A 48 15.74 -14.35 -5.06
CA PHE A 48 16.70 -13.50 -4.34
C PHE A 48 17.85 -14.34 -3.77
N GLY A 49 17.54 -15.40 -3.02
CA GLY A 49 18.56 -16.27 -2.44
C GLY A 49 19.37 -17.01 -3.50
N LEU A 50 18.73 -17.52 -4.54
CA LEU A 50 19.44 -18.17 -5.65
C LEU A 50 20.46 -17.21 -6.29
N HIS A 51 20.02 -16.01 -6.70
CA HIS A 51 20.91 -15.00 -7.27
C HIS A 51 22.00 -14.56 -6.29
N ARG A 52 21.68 -14.48 -4.97
CA ARG A 52 22.65 -14.12 -3.94
C ARG A 52 23.83 -15.09 -3.85
N PHE A 53 23.56 -16.39 -3.94
CA PHE A 53 24.56 -17.42 -3.65
C PHE A 53 25.17 -18.09 -4.88
N THR A 54 24.64 -17.87 -6.10
CA THR A 54 25.18 -18.48 -7.33
C THR A 54 26.35 -17.72 -7.95
N HIS A 55 26.44 -16.41 -7.79
CA HIS A 55 27.48 -15.56 -8.41
C HIS A 55 28.30 -14.82 -7.36
N THR A 56 29.02 -15.56 -6.53
CA THR A 56 29.77 -15.01 -5.37
C THR A 56 30.96 -14.12 -5.75
N ALA A 57 31.49 -14.26 -6.97
CA ALA A 57 32.58 -13.40 -7.47
C ALA A 57 32.11 -11.99 -7.89
N ASP A 58 30.82 -11.81 -8.15
CA ASP A 58 30.25 -10.51 -8.48
C ASP A 58 29.76 -9.81 -7.20
N HIS A 59 30.48 -8.77 -6.78
CA HIS A 59 30.23 -8.04 -5.53
C HIS A 59 29.04 -7.06 -5.61
N ARG A 60 28.45 -6.87 -6.80
CA ARG A 60 27.25 -6.03 -6.95
C ARG A 60 26.06 -6.63 -6.22
N ALA A 61 25.14 -5.77 -5.80
CA ALA A 61 23.99 -6.15 -5.01
C ALA A 61 23.00 -7.04 -5.78
N VAL A 62 22.37 -7.96 -5.04
CA VAL A 62 21.05 -8.50 -5.37
C VAL A 62 20.05 -7.67 -4.58
N VAL A 63 19.06 -7.09 -5.26
CA VAL A 63 18.05 -6.21 -4.68
C VAL A 63 16.67 -6.75 -5.01
N ALA A 64 15.83 -6.93 -3.99
CA ALA A 64 14.41 -7.16 -4.19
C ALA A 64 13.62 -5.95 -3.70
N VAL A 65 12.67 -5.48 -4.50
CA VAL A 65 11.84 -4.33 -4.17
C VAL A 65 10.36 -4.65 -4.30
N SER A 66 9.55 -3.96 -3.50
CA SER A 66 8.10 -3.91 -3.64
C SER A 66 7.61 -2.47 -3.40
N PHE A 67 6.33 -2.21 -3.69
CA PHE A 67 5.74 -0.86 -3.63
C PHE A 67 5.23 -0.47 -2.24
N THR A 68 5.13 -1.42 -1.30
CA THR A 68 4.65 -1.16 0.06
C THR A 68 5.60 -1.72 1.11
N ARG A 69 5.65 -1.07 2.29
CA ARG A 69 6.44 -1.56 3.43
C ARG A 69 6.02 -2.96 3.85
N SER A 70 4.71 -3.24 3.87
CA SER A 70 4.17 -4.54 4.26
C SER A 70 4.62 -5.66 3.31
N ALA A 71 4.54 -5.45 1.98
CA ALA A 71 5.00 -6.42 1.00
C ALA A 71 6.54 -6.61 1.05
N THR A 72 7.28 -5.52 1.25
CA THR A 72 8.74 -5.56 1.43
C THR A 72 9.14 -6.38 2.66
N GLU A 73 8.46 -6.17 3.78
CA GLU A 73 8.72 -6.92 5.01
C GLU A 73 8.39 -8.41 4.85
N GLU A 74 7.32 -8.73 4.13
CA GLU A 74 6.96 -10.12 3.82
C GLU A 74 8.05 -10.82 2.98
N ILE A 75 8.60 -10.14 1.95
CA ILE A 75 9.73 -10.66 1.17
C ILE A 75 10.94 -10.86 2.09
N ARG A 76 11.27 -9.87 2.91
CA ARG A 76 12.40 -9.88 3.84
C ARG A 76 12.31 -11.07 4.80
N ASN A 77 11.16 -11.25 5.43
CA ASN A 77 10.92 -12.34 6.37
C ASN A 77 11.06 -13.71 5.71
N ARG A 78 10.59 -13.86 4.47
CA ARG A 78 10.78 -15.11 3.69
C ARG A 78 12.25 -15.33 3.31
N VAL A 79 12.97 -14.28 2.90
CA VAL A 79 14.41 -14.40 2.63
C VAL A 79 15.17 -14.85 3.88
N LEU A 80 14.90 -14.21 5.03
CA LEU A 80 15.51 -14.59 6.30
C LEU A 80 15.18 -16.04 6.70
N ARG A 81 13.91 -16.43 6.53
CA ARG A 81 13.45 -17.78 6.87
C ARG A 81 14.09 -18.86 6.01
N TYR A 82 14.27 -18.63 4.70
CA TYR A 82 14.71 -19.65 3.77
C TYR A 82 16.24 -19.68 3.58
N TRP A 83 16.88 -18.52 3.65
CA TRP A 83 18.29 -18.35 3.31
C TRP A 83 19.14 -17.85 4.47
N GLY A 84 18.52 -17.49 5.59
CA GLY A 84 19.20 -16.99 6.79
C GLY A 84 19.68 -15.53 6.65
N PRO A 85 20.21 -14.97 7.75
CA PRO A 85 20.63 -13.56 7.82
C PRO A 85 21.75 -13.20 6.83
N SER A 86 22.63 -14.13 6.49
CA SER A 86 23.74 -13.94 5.54
C SER A 86 23.28 -13.58 4.12
N ALA A 87 22.03 -13.92 3.76
CA ALA A 87 21.46 -13.55 2.49
C ALA A 87 21.28 -12.02 2.36
N LEU A 88 21.03 -11.33 3.46
CA LEU A 88 20.86 -9.88 3.53
C LEU A 88 22.13 -9.13 3.98
N ALA A 89 23.29 -9.81 4.00
CA ALA A 89 24.56 -9.13 4.24
C ALA A 89 24.82 -8.11 3.13
N TRP A 90 25.28 -6.93 3.53
CA TRP A 90 25.62 -5.85 2.59
C TRP A 90 26.50 -6.34 1.44
N PRO A 91 26.25 -5.92 0.18
CA PRO A 91 25.31 -4.91 -0.29
C PRO A 91 23.90 -5.45 -0.65
N HIS A 92 23.59 -6.72 -0.38
CA HIS A 92 22.33 -7.36 -0.76
C HIS A 92 21.19 -6.92 0.15
N ARG A 93 20.01 -6.65 -0.42
CA ARG A 93 18.90 -6.09 0.38
C ARG A 93 17.52 -6.32 -0.20
N VAL A 94 16.53 -6.28 0.69
CA VAL A 94 15.12 -6.15 0.36
C VAL A 94 14.67 -4.77 0.84
N ALA A 95 14.10 -3.97 -0.05
CA ALA A 95 13.74 -2.57 0.20
C ALA A 95 12.42 -2.19 -0.49
N THR A 96 11.86 -1.03 -0.18
CA THR A 96 10.81 -0.44 -1.00
C THR A 96 11.42 0.16 -2.27
N LEU A 97 10.60 0.28 -3.32
CA LEU A 97 11.07 0.97 -4.53
C LEU A 97 11.40 2.45 -4.25
N ASP A 98 10.66 3.10 -3.33
CA ASP A 98 10.99 4.46 -2.88
C ASP A 98 12.36 4.57 -2.25
N ALA A 99 12.80 3.57 -1.48
CA ALA A 99 14.15 3.54 -0.93
C ALA A 99 15.21 3.45 -2.04
N LEU A 100 14.97 2.65 -3.10
CA LEU A 100 15.86 2.60 -4.26
C LEU A 100 15.91 3.95 -5.00
N LEU A 101 14.77 4.64 -5.13
CA LEU A 101 14.72 5.99 -5.72
C LEU A 101 15.50 7.01 -4.85
N CYS A 102 15.42 6.91 -3.52
CA CYS A 102 16.23 7.75 -2.62
C CYS A 102 17.73 7.53 -2.84
N ASP A 103 18.18 6.27 -3.01
CA ASP A 103 19.59 5.98 -3.31
C ASP A 103 20.04 6.57 -4.65
N VAL A 104 19.17 6.49 -5.67
CA VAL A 104 19.43 7.09 -6.99
C VAL A 104 19.59 8.61 -6.85
N LEU A 105 18.70 9.29 -6.11
CA LEU A 105 18.82 10.74 -5.88
C LEU A 105 20.10 11.07 -5.10
N ALA A 106 20.37 10.33 -4.03
CA ALA A 106 21.60 10.52 -3.22
C ALA A 106 22.85 10.38 -4.09
N HIS A 107 22.93 9.38 -4.95
CA HIS A 107 24.02 9.23 -5.90
C HIS A 107 24.18 10.46 -6.81
N LEU A 108 23.08 10.95 -7.40
CA LEU A 108 23.11 12.12 -8.29
C LEU A 108 23.58 13.40 -7.58
N LEU A 109 23.24 13.56 -6.31
CA LEU A 109 23.72 14.66 -5.46
C LEU A 109 25.21 14.50 -5.10
N GLN A 110 25.64 13.28 -4.79
CA GLN A 110 27.05 12.99 -4.44
C GLN A 110 28.00 13.27 -5.60
N ILE A 111 27.64 12.87 -6.83
CA ILE A 111 28.48 13.13 -8.03
C ILE A 111 28.30 14.54 -8.59
N GLY A 112 27.43 15.37 -8.00
CA GLY A 112 27.15 16.73 -8.46
C GLY A 112 26.35 16.83 -9.76
N ALA A 113 25.73 15.72 -10.21
CA ALA A 113 24.82 15.73 -11.36
C ALA A 113 23.54 16.53 -11.09
N LEU A 114 23.13 16.57 -9.82
CA LEU A 114 22.09 17.45 -9.30
C LEU A 114 22.63 18.23 -8.09
N GLN A 115 22.04 19.40 -7.83
CA GLN A 115 22.40 20.27 -6.71
C GLN A 115 21.15 20.58 -5.90
N TRP A 116 21.16 20.14 -4.63
CA TRP A 116 20.08 20.43 -3.68
C TRP A 116 20.22 21.86 -3.12
N PRO A 117 19.11 22.58 -2.81
CA PRO A 117 19.16 23.84 -2.07
C PRO A 117 19.99 23.69 -0.79
N GLY A 118 20.75 24.72 -0.41
CA GLY A 118 21.69 24.65 0.71
C GLY A 118 22.94 23.78 0.47
N GLY A 119 23.09 23.14 -0.70
CA GLY A 119 24.27 22.32 -1.06
C GLY A 119 24.31 20.94 -0.39
N HIS A 120 23.21 20.47 0.16
CA HIS A 120 23.11 19.16 0.82
C HIS A 120 23.33 18.01 -0.17
N ARG A 121 24.12 17.01 0.23
CA ARG A 121 24.35 15.75 -0.49
C ARG A 121 23.65 14.57 0.15
N GLU A 122 23.29 14.70 1.42
CA GLU A 122 22.50 13.76 2.21
C GLU A 122 21.22 14.45 2.63
N LEU A 123 20.08 13.74 2.53
CA LEU A 123 18.76 14.29 2.78
C LEU A 123 18.07 13.54 3.91
N GLU A 124 17.32 14.28 4.72
CA GLU A 124 16.33 13.72 5.65
C GLU A 124 15.02 13.48 4.88
N VAL A 125 14.73 12.20 4.54
CA VAL A 125 13.53 11.84 3.80
C VAL A 125 12.39 11.49 4.76
N LEU A 126 11.32 12.26 4.71
CA LEU A 126 10.13 12.13 5.57
C LEU A 126 9.03 11.36 4.83
N ASP A 127 8.15 10.70 5.56
CA ASP A 127 6.96 10.08 4.99
C ASP A 127 5.95 11.13 4.51
N THR A 128 5.81 12.22 5.25
CA THR A 128 4.88 13.32 4.93
C THR A 128 5.34 14.62 5.59
N TRP A 129 5.07 15.74 4.95
CA TRP A 129 5.31 17.06 5.53
C TRP A 129 4.48 17.33 6.80
N ARG A 130 3.33 16.67 6.95
CA ARG A 130 2.46 16.83 8.15
C ARG A 130 3.14 16.44 9.45
N SER A 131 4.12 15.55 9.40
CA SER A 131 4.89 15.13 10.58
C SER A 131 5.89 16.21 11.04
N ARG A 132 6.16 17.21 10.20
CA ARG A 132 7.22 18.20 10.46
C ARG A 132 6.74 19.65 10.35
N LEU A 133 5.81 19.95 9.46
CA LEU A 133 5.33 21.29 9.14
C LEU A 133 3.82 21.40 9.34
N PRO A 134 3.34 22.57 9.83
CA PRO A 134 1.92 22.86 9.81
C PRO A 134 1.37 22.83 8.38
N THR A 135 0.27 22.13 8.15
CA THR A 135 -0.40 22.11 6.85
C THR A 135 -1.79 22.73 6.94
N ALA A 136 -2.20 23.42 5.90
CA ALA A 136 -3.52 24.01 5.78
C ALA A 136 -4.12 23.74 4.39
N SER A 137 -5.44 23.94 4.26
CA SER A 137 -6.13 23.85 2.98
C SER A 137 -5.72 25.01 2.08
N ARG A 138 -4.91 24.76 1.07
CA ARG A 138 -4.32 25.74 0.14
C ARG A 138 -4.51 25.30 -1.29
N LYS A 139 -4.67 26.28 -2.21
CA LYS A 139 -4.63 26.04 -3.66
C LYS A 139 -3.19 26.09 -4.20
N LEU A 140 -2.27 26.73 -3.50
CA LEU A 140 -0.85 26.72 -3.84
C LEU A 140 -0.20 25.50 -3.21
N LYS A 141 0.28 24.58 -4.07
CA LYS A 141 1.06 23.40 -3.66
C LYS A 141 2.54 23.72 -3.88
N PRO A 142 3.38 23.72 -2.82
CA PRO A 142 4.82 23.79 -3.00
C PRO A 142 5.32 22.45 -3.54
N VAL A 143 6.18 22.50 -4.56
CA VAL A 143 6.78 21.35 -5.24
C VAL A 143 8.24 21.63 -5.55
N LEU A 144 9.01 20.59 -5.87
CA LEU A 144 10.37 20.73 -6.36
C LEU A 144 10.39 20.73 -7.90
N ALA A 145 11.20 21.60 -8.46
CA ALA A 145 11.43 21.73 -9.89
C ALA A 145 12.94 21.73 -10.20
N LEU A 146 13.30 21.62 -11.46
CA LEU A 146 14.69 21.71 -11.92
C LEU A 146 14.91 22.97 -12.77
N ASN A 147 15.97 23.69 -12.43
CA ASN A 147 16.55 24.73 -13.27
C ASN A 147 17.97 24.28 -13.66
N GLY A 148 18.10 23.67 -14.84
CA GLY A 148 19.32 22.96 -15.23
C GLY A 148 19.58 21.79 -14.30
N THR A 149 20.69 21.82 -13.56
CA THR A 149 21.04 20.81 -12.54
C THR A 149 20.61 21.21 -11.11
N ARG A 150 20.14 22.45 -10.93
CA ARG A 150 19.74 22.96 -9.60
C ARG A 150 18.30 22.61 -9.30
N ILE A 151 18.08 22.00 -8.14
CA ILE A 151 16.75 21.77 -7.59
C ILE A 151 16.29 23.06 -6.92
N ILE A 152 15.07 23.49 -7.24
CA ILE A 152 14.46 24.71 -6.71
C ILE A 152 13.06 24.40 -6.18
N ALA A 153 12.66 25.09 -5.11
CA ALA A 153 11.28 25.07 -4.63
C ALA A 153 10.43 26.09 -5.41
N VAL A 154 9.28 25.64 -5.91
CA VAL A 154 8.31 26.49 -6.62
C VAL A 154 6.90 26.20 -6.08
N SER A 155 5.95 27.10 -6.35
CA SER A 155 4.55 26.89 -6.01
C SER A 155 3.69 26.73 -7.24
N VAL A 156 2.86 25.68 -7.28
CA VAL A 156 1.97 25.37 -8.39
C VAL A 156 0.52 25.59 -7.94
N GLN A 157 -0.25 26.32 -8.77
CA GLN A 157 -1.68 26.52 -8.55
C GLN A 157 -2.45 25.25 -8.87
N GLN A 158 -3.24 24.76 -7.91
CA GLN A 158 -4.13 23.62 -8.10
C GLN A 158 -5.58 24.07 -8.31
N SER A 159 -6.36 23.29 -9.05
CA SER A 159 -7.80 23.53 -9.26
C SER A 159 -8.60 23.36 -7.96
N ARG A 160 -8.19 22.43 -7.09
CA ARG A 160 -8.79 22.17 -5.76
C ARG A 160 -7.75 22.41 -4.69
N ALA A 161 -8.21 22.96 -3.54
CA ALA A 161 -7.35 23.12 -2.38
C ALA A 161 -7.00 21.74 -1.78
N GLY A 162 -5.71 21.55 -1.46
CA GLY A 162 -5.17 20.40 -0.75
C GLY A 162 -4.52 20.80 0.57
N SER A 163 -4.21 19.84 1.42
CA SER A 163 -3.49 20.08 2.68
C SER A 163 -2.00 20.18 2.38
N HIS A 164 -1.47 21.40 2.37
CA HIS A 164 -0.07 21.72 2.04
C HIS A 164 0.57 22.60 3.11
N PRO A 165 1.91 22.50 3.33
CA PRO A 165 2.64 23.47 4.12
C PRO A 165 2.60 24.85 3.48
N ALA A 166 2.93 25.90 4.24
CA ALA A 166 3.15 27.21 3.67
C ALA A 166 4.40 27.18 2.76
N PRO A 167 4.41 27.93 1.64
CA PRO A 167 5.55 27.92 0.72
C PRO A 167 6.88 28.29 1.40
N ASP A 168 6.88 29.25 2.32
CA ASP A 168 8.09 29.70 3.02
C ASP A 168 8.61 28.62 4.00
N ASP A 169 7.69 27.94 4.74
CA ASP A 169 8.05 26.83 5.63
C ASP A 169 8.60 25.64 4.83
N PHE A 170 7.99 25.36 3.68
CA PHE A 170 8.48 24.32 2.77
C PHE A 170 9.89 24.65 2.25
N LEU A 171 10.10 25.88 1.77
CA LEU A 171 11.40 26.33 1.30
C LEU A 171 12.46 26.22 2.41
N ALA A 172 12.17 26.71 3.61
CA ALA A 172 13.06 26.64 4.75
C ALA A 172 13.43 25.19 5.16
N ALA A 173 12.50 24.26 5.01
CA ALA A 173 12.75 22.84 5.28
C ALA A 173 13.61 22.21 4.16
N VAL A 174 13.34 22.53 2.91
CA VAL A 174 14.13 22.08 1.76
C VAL A 174 15.58 22.61 1.84
N ASP A 175 15.76 23.87 2.21
CA ASP A 175 17.09 24.47 2.43
C ASP A 175 17.89 23.82 3.56
N LYS A 176 17.22 23.10 4.48
CA LYS A 176 17.85 22.28 5.54
C LYS A 176 18.10 20.82 5.11
N GLY A 177 17.90 20.47 3.85
CA GLY A 177 18.08 19.11 3.35
C GLY A 177 16.92 18.16 3.65
N GLN A 178 15.72 18.68 3.95
CA GLN A 178 14.53 17.88 4.22
C GLN A 178 13.68 17.72 2.97
N CYS A 179 13.12 16.54 2.78
CA CYS A 179 12.17 16.25 1.70
C CYS A 179 11.23 15.11 2.06
N THR A 180 10.26 14.82 1.22
CA THR A 180 9.44 13.62 1.31
C THR A 180 9.74 12.66 0.17
N HIS A 181 9.27 11.41 0.26
CA HIS A 181 9.33 10.46 -0.86
C HIS A 181 8.68 11.02 -2.13
N ASP A 182 7.58 11.78 -2.00
CA ASP A 182 6.95 12.45 -3.15
C ASP A 182 7.89 13.48 -3.79
N ASN A 183 8.64 14.23 -3.00
CA ASN A 183 9.62 15.19 -3.52
C ASN A 183 10.80 14.49 -4.22
N VAL A 184 11.27 13.36 -3.71
CA VAL A 184 12.27 12.52 -4.40
C VAL A 184 11.74 12.12 -5.77
N ARG A 185 10.48 11.65 -5.85
CA ARG A 185 9.83 11.28 -7.11
C ARG A 185 9.66 12.47 -8.06
N GLU A 186 9.21 13.63 -7.55
CA GLU A 186 9.09 14.89 -8.33
C GLU A 186 10.44 15.26 -9.00
N VAL A 187 11.53 15.24 -8.23
CA VAL A 187 12.88 15.56 -8.74
C VAL A 187 13.34 14.54 -9.78
N LEU A 188 13.23 13.25 -9.49
CA LEU A 188 13.68 12.19 -10.40
C LEU A 188 12.85 12.13 -11.68
N GLN A 189 11.54 12.41 -11.61
CA GLN A 189 10.67 12.51 -12.78
C GLN A 189 11.18 13.54 -13.81
N LEU A 190 11.68 14.68 -13.31
CA LEU A 190 12.27 15.75 -14.13
C LEU A 190 13.70 15.41 -14.54
N ALA A 191 14.51 14.92 -13.61
CA ALA A 191 15.92 14.62 -13.82
C ALA A 191 16.13 13.54 -14.90
N LEU A 192 15.31 12.50 -14.93
CA LEU A 192 15.37 11.44 -15.92
C LEU A 192 14.88 11.87 -17.33
N GLN A 193 14.41 13.09 -17.52
CA GLN A 193 14.20 13.66 -18.85
C GLN A 193 15.52 14.12 -19.48
N GLN A 194 16.53 14.41 -18.67
CA GLN A 194 17.84 14.89 -19.13
C GLN A 194 18.74 13.70 -19.51
N PRO A 195 19.32 13.67 -20.74
CA PRO A 195 20.15 12.55 -21.21
C PRO A 195 21.36 12.25 -20.30
N ARG A 196 22.02 13.32 -19.81
CA ARG A 196 23.20 13.16 -18.91
C ARG A 196 22.82 12.49 -17.59
N THR A 197 21.73 12.91 -16.99
CA THR A 197 21.24 12.33 -15.73
C THR A 197 20.82 10.88 -15.92
N ARG A 198 20.13 10.56 -17.04
CA ARG A 198 19.81 9.16 -17.38
C ARG A 198 21.06 8.29 -17.49
N ALA A 199 22.10 8.77 -18.17
CA ALA A 199 23.35 8.04 -18.30
C ALA A 199 24.02 7.80 -16.93
N SER A 200 24.02 8.80 -16.04
CA SER A 200 24.54 8.64 -14.68
C SER A 200 23.75 7.61 -13.87
N VAL A 201 22.42 7.63 -13.95
CA VAL A 201 21.56 6.64 -13.26
C VAL A 201 21.78 5.25 -13.84
N ALA A 202 21.85 5.10 -15.16
CA ALA A 202 22.15 3.82 -15.79
C ALA A 202 23.50 3.27 -15.34
N SER A 203 24.55 4.10 -15.34
CA SER A 203 25.88 3.73 -14.84
C SER A 203 25.85 3.29 -13.38
N TYR A 204 25.14 4.04 -12.51
CA TYR A 204 24.97 3.70 -11.10
C TYR A 204 24.29 2.34 -10.93
N LEU A 205 23.15 2.12 -11.58
CA LEU A 205 22.43 0.84 -11.49
C LEU A 205 23.32 -0.31 -11.95
N GLY A 206 23.95 -0.18 -13.13
CA GLY A 206 24.78 -1.24 -13.72
C GLY A 206 26.05 -1.55 -12.91
N SER A 207 26.63 -0.56 -12.21
CA SER A 207 27.81 -0.75 -11.38
C SER A 207 27.53 -1.26 -9.96
N THR A 208 26.31 -1.05 -9.45
CA THR A 208 25.96 -1.38 -8.06
C THR A 208 25.03 -2.58 -7.92
N ILE A 209 24.21 -2.86 -8.93
CA ILE A 209 23.19 -3.92 -8.90
C ILE A 209 23.48 -4.92 -10.00
N ARG A 210 23.56 -6.21 -9.66
CA ARG A 210 23.65 -7.30 -10.64
C ARG A 210 22.31 -7.98 -10.91
N SER A 211 21.43 -8.01 -9.90
CA SER A 211 20.09 -8.58 -10.02
C SER A 211 19.06 -7.74 -9.28
N LEU A 212 17.98 -7.39 -9.98
CA LEU A 212 16.86 -6.63 -9.45
C LEU A 212 15.56 -7.42 -9.61
N ILE A 213 14.90 -7.69 -8.50
CA ILE A 213 13.62 -8.40 -8.45
C ILE A 213 12.55 -7.40 -8.01
N ILE A 214 11.52 -7.22 -8.82
CA ILE A 214 10.42 -6.27 -8.56
C ILE A 214 9.13 -7.06 -8.39
N ASP A 215 8.62 -7.08 -7.16
CA ASP A 215 7.34 -7.72 -6.84
C ASP A 215 6.19 -6.71 -6.98
N GLU A 216 5.00 -7.18 -7.34
CA GLU A 216 3.79 -6.38 -7.62
C GLU A 216 4.00 -5.33 -8.73
N ILE A 217 4.68 -5.70 -9.83
CA ILE A 217 5.08 -4.78 -10.92
C ILE A 217 3.93 -3.95 -11.50
N TYR A 218 2.69 -4.43 -11.46
CA TYR A 218 1.52 -3.70 -11.99
C TYR A 218 1.09 -2.50 -11.14
N ASP A 219 1.75 -2.27 -10.00
CA ASP A 219 1.60 -1.05 -9.21
C ASP A 219 2.59 0.07 -9.64
N ALA A 220 3.45 -0.19 -10.65
CA ALA A 220 4.44 0.76 -11.17
C ALA A 220 3.80 1.95 -11.89
N ASN A 221 4.34 3.15 -11.64
CA ASN A 221 4.00 4.38 -12.35
C ASN A 221 5.04 4.74 -13.42
N ASP A 222 4.85 5.87 -14.10
CA ASP A 222 5.73 6.31 -15.20
C ASP A 222 7.21 6.45 -14.79
N LEU A 223 7.52 6.92 -13.58
CA LEU A 223 8.89 7.03 -13.08
C LEU A 223 9.51 5.64 -12.85
N ASP A 224 8.74 4.75 -12.22
CA ASP A 224 9.17 3.39 -11.93
C ASP A 224 9.50 2.65 -13.24
N LEU A 225 8.63 2.78 -14.25
CA LEU A 225 8.85 2.17 -15.56
C LEU A 225 10.08 2.74 -16.27
N ARG A 226 10.34 4.05 -16.17
CA ARG A 226 11.58 4.64 -16.69
C ARG A 226 12.83 4.06 -16.05
N LEU A 227 12.81 3.87 -14.72
CA LEU A 227 13.92 3.25 -13.98
C LEU A 227 14.13 1.81 -14.45
N ILE A 228 13.04 1.06 -14.66
CA ILE A 228 13.09 -0.33 -15.13
C ILE A 228 13.68 -0.41 -16.57
N HIS A 229 13.27 0.48 -17.47
CA HIS A 229 13.87 0.58 -18.81
C HIS A 229 15.39 0.79 -18.72
N LEU A 230 15.84 1.74 -17.88
CA LEU A 230 17.28 1.96 -17.68
C LEU A 230 17.98 0.72 -17.12
N ALA A 231 17.37 0.00 -16.18
CA ALA A 231 17.91 -1.23 -15.61
C ALA A 231 18.07 -2.33 -16.67
N VAL A 232 17.10 -2.50 -17.58
CA VAL A 232 17.20 -3.47 -18.71
C VAL A 232 18.38 -3.14 -19.59
N ASP A 233 18.54 -1.85 -19.96
CA ASP A 233 19.58 -1.39 -20.89
C ASP A 233 20.99 -1.56 -20.33
N THR A 234 21.14 -1.60 -19.00
CA THR A 234 22.46 -1.77 -18.33
C THR A 234 22.92 -3.22 -18.18
N GLY A 235 22.13 -4.18 -18.59
CA GLY A 235 22.51 -5.59 -18.50
C GLY A 235 22.30 -6.23 -17.11
N ILE A 236 21.53 -5.59 -16.22
CA ILE A 236 21.13 -6.16 -14.93
C ILE A 236 20.20 -7.36 -15.16
N ASP A 237 20.35 -8.41 -14.36
CA ASP A 237 19.38 -9.50 -14.32
C ASP A 237 18.08 -8.98 -13.69
N LEU A 238 17.01 -8.91 -14.48
CA LEU A 238 15.76 -8.32 -14.06
C LEU A 238 14.63 -9.34 -13.99
N THR A 239 14.02 -9.47 -12.84
CA THR A 239 12.82 -10.27 -12.63
C THR A 239 11.65 -9.37 -12.25
N LEU A 240 10.59 -9.41 -13.05
CA LEU A 240 9.31 -8.75 -12.76
C LEU A 240 8.30 -9.81 -12.31
N VAL A 241 7.65 -9.59 -11.18
CA VAL A 241 6.63 -10.49 -10.63
C VAL A 241 5.34 -9.73 -10.44
N GLY A 242 4.22 -10.28 -10.89
CA GLY A 242 2.94 -9.61 -10.71
C GLY A 242 1.76 -10.37 -11.27
N ASP A 243 0.59 -9.79 -11.04
CA ASP A 243 -0.69 -10.26 -11.56
C ASP A 243 -1.45 -9.06 -12.17
N PRO A 244 -1.67 -9.01 -13.48
CA PRO A 244 -2.36 -7.89 -14.11
C PRO A 244 -3.79 -7.69 -13.56
N TRP A 245 -4.44 -8.76 -13.11
CA TRP A 245 -5.75 -8.70 -12.47
C TRP A 245 -5.74 -8.07 -11.07
N GLN A 246 -4.58 -7.91 -10.44
CA GLN A 246 -4.42 -7.26 -9.13
C GLN A 246 -3.93 -5.81 -9.23
N ALA A 247 -3.92 -5.22 -10.42
CA ALA A 247 -3.56 -3.83 -10.68
C ALA A 247 -4.68 -2.88 -10.24
N LEU A 248 -4.63 -2.36 -9.02
CA LEU A 248 -5.69 -1.54 -8.42
C LEU A 248 -5.32 -0.06 -8.23
N TYR A 249 -4.06 0.33 -8.40
CA TYR A 249 -3.58 1.66 -8.02
C TYR A 249 -3.49 2.64 -9.19
N GLY A 250 -4.40 2.52 -10.20
CA GLY A 250 -4.53 3.48 -11.30
C GLY A 250 -4.70 4.92 -10.80
N PHE A 251 -5.49 5.13 -9.74
CA PHE A 251 -5.67 6.43 -9.09
C PHE A 251 -4.41 7.00 -8.42
N ARG A 252 -3.37 6.18 -8.18
CA ARG A 252 -2.03 6.58 -7.71
C ARG A 252 -1.02 6.70 -8.85
N GLY A 253 -1.48 6.61 -10.10
CA GLY A 253 -0.64 6.72 -11.28
C GLY A 253 -0.03 5.41 -11.78
N ALA A 254 -0.44 4.25 -11.25
CA ALA A 254 -0.03 2.95 -11.81
C ALA A 254 -0.44 2.82 -13.30
N ARG A 255 0.42 2.18 -14.10
CA ARG A 255 0.31 2.08 -15.56
C ARG A 255 0.34 0.62 -16.03
N PRO A 256 -0.67 -0.20 -15.71
CA PRO A 256 -0.65 -1.64 -16.02
C PRO A 256 -0.48 -1.94 -17.51
N GLU A 257 -1.04 -1.12 -18.41
CA GLU A 257 -0.89 -1.28 -19.85
C GLU A 257 0.57 -1.05 -20.30
N GLN A 258 1.24 -0.06 -19.72
CA GLN A 258 2.65 0.25 -20.02
C GLN A 258 3.58 -0.84 -19.47
N VAL A 259 3.23 -1.48 -18.33
CA VAL A 259 3.95 -2.67 -17.83
C VAL A 259 3.91 -3.79 -18.88
N SER A 260 2.74 -4.08 -19.44
CA SER A 260 2.58 -5.10 -20.47
C SER A 260 3.36 -4.75 -21.75
N GLN A 261 3.37 -3.46 -22.14
CA GLN A 261 4.16 -2.97 -23.27
C GLN A 261 5.68 -3.12 -23.01
N LEU A 262 6.15 -2.78 -21.81
CA LEU A 262 7.55 -2.95 -21.40
C LEU A 262 7.99 -4.41 -21.48
N ILE A 263 7.20 -5.33 -20.95
CA ILE A 263 7.47 -6.77 -20.99
C ILE A 263 7.61 -7.25 -22.44
N THR A 264 6.70 -6.84 -23.32
CA THR A 264 6.70 -7.20 -24.74
C THR A 264 7.87 -6.56 -25.48
N HIS A 265 8.12 -5.26 -25.28
CA HIS A 265 9.17 -4.50 -25.95
C HIS A 265 10.57 -5.07 -25.68
N HIS A 266 10.85 -5.39 -24.42
CA HIS A 266 12.14 -5.96 -24.01
C HIS A 266 12.19 -7.49 -24.08
N ARG A 267 11.15 -8.13 -24.63
CA ARG A 267 11.07 -9.59 -24.84
C ARG A 267 11.40 -10.40 -23.59
N PHE A 268 10.78 -10.05 -22.46
CA PHE A 268 10.92 -10.81 -21.24
C PHE A 268 10.49 -12.26 -21.44
N ALA A 269 11.30 -13.20 -20.99
CA ALA A 269 10.89 -14.60 -20.91
C ALA A 269 9.73 -14.69 -19.88
N ARG A 270 8.64 -15.38 -20.23
CA ARG A 270 7.48 -15.52 -19.37
C ARG A 270 7.47 -16.86 -18.65
N ARG A 271 7.05 -16.84 -17.39
CA ARG A 271 6.69 -18.00 -16.57
C ARG A 271 5.38 -17.70 -15.86
N ASP A 272 4.50 -18.71 -15.83
CA ASP A 272 3.18 -18.59 -15.23
C ASP A 272 3.11 -19.46 -13.98
N LEU A 273 2.49 -18.95 -12.91
CA LEU A 273 2.20 -19.67 -11.68
C LEU A 273 0.67 -19.77 -11.55
N HIS A 274 0.12 -20.93 -11.85
CA HIS A 274 -1.31 -21.18 -11.86
C HIS A 274 -1.81 -21.83 -10.58
N THR A 275 -0.99 -22.69 -9.95
CA THR A 275 -1.38 -23.40 -8.73
C THR A 275 -1.54 -22.47 -7.56
N SER A 276 -2.75 -22.28 -7.08
CA SER A 276 -3.05 -21.45 -5.92
C SER A 276 -3.09 -22.29 -4.64
N PHE A 277 -2.44 -21.80 -3.59
CA PHE A 277 -2.49 -22.36 -2.24
C PHE A 277 -3.55 -21.68 -1.36
N ARG A 278 -4.23 -20.68 -1.88
CA ARG A 278 -5.25 -19.95 -1.14
C ARG A 278 -6.55 -20.73 -1.06
N TRP A 279 -7.00 -21.26 -2.19
CA TRP A 279 -8.35 -21.84 -2.29
C TRP A 279 -8.34 -23.28 -1.82
N SER A 280 -9.09 -23.55 -0.76
CA SER A 280 -9.22 -24.87 -0.14
C SER A 280 -10.44 -25.65 -0.66
N THR A 281 -11.35 -24.98 -1.42
CA THR A 281 -12.51 -25.61 -2.06
C THR A 281 -12.41 -25.54 -3.58
N SER A 282 -12.92 -26.58 -4.26
CA SER A 282 -13.00 -26.62 -5.72
C SER A 282 -13.92 -25.52 -6.27
N THR A 283 -14.98 -25.19 -5.54
CA THR A 283 -15.93 -24.11 -5.89
C THR A 283 -15.20 -22.76 -5.98
N GLN A 284 -14.38 -22.40 -4.96
CA GLN A 284 -13.66 -21.15 -4.96
C GLN A 284 -12.55 -21.13 -6.03
N GLN A 285 -11.89 -22.27 -6.26
CA GLN A 285 -10.93 -22.39 -7.33
C GLN A 285 -11.56 -22.21 -8.71
N THR A 286 -12.71 -22.85 -8.95
CA THR A 286 -13.47 -22.71 -10.21
C THR A 286 -13.95 -21.29 -10.42
N LEU A 287 -14.47 -20.63 -9.36
CA LEU A 287 -14.87 -19.22 -9.42
C LEU A 287 -13.70 -18.34 -9.89
N ALA A 288 -12.54 -18.47 -9.25
CA ALA A 288 -11.37 -17.67 -9.59
C ALA A 288 -10.88 -17.90 -11.03
N GLN A 289 -10.93 -19.13 -11.52
CA GLN A 289 -10.59 -19.47 -12.91
C GLN A 289 -11.58 -18.84 -13.90
N ARG A 290 -12.90 -19.00 -13.68
CA ARG A 290 -13.92 -18.39 -14.52
C ARG A 290 -13.80 -16.88 -14.61
N LEU A 291 -13.62 -16.22 -13.45
CA LEU A 291 -13.40 -14.77 -13.39
C LEU A 291 -12.17 -14.34 -14.22
N ARG A 292 -11.06 -15.10 -14.11
CA ARG A 292 -9.81 -14.79 -14.83
C ARG A 292 -9.95 -14.96 -16.34
N HIS A 293 -10.77 -15.90 -16.79
CA HIS A 293 -11.03 -16.16 -18.21
C HIS A 293 -12.16 -15.28 -18.79
N GLY A 294 -12.74 -14.38 -17.98
CA GLY A 294 -13.85 -13.53 -18.44
C GLY A 294 -15.13 -14.33 -18.71
N GLU A 295 -15.32 -15.44 -18.04
CA GLU A 295 -16.53 -16.26 -18.18
C GLU A 295 -17.67 -15.72 -17.32
N SER A 296 -18.90 -15.81 -17.81
CA SER A 296 -20.11 -15.50 -17.05
C SER A 296 -20.17 -16.32 -15.76
N THR A 297 -20.45 -15.66 -14.65
CA THR A 297 -20.54 -16.33 -13.35
C THR A 297 -21.59 -15.68 -12.45
N THR A 298 -22.08 -16.43 -11.48
CA THR A 298 -22.97 -15.97 -10.43
C THR A 298 -22.41 -16.36 -9.07
N LEU A 299 -22.77 -15.61 -8.05
CA LEU A 299 -22.38 -15.89 -6.67
C LEU A 299 -23.57 -16.41 -5.87
N PRO A 300 -23.36 -17.30 -4.91
CA PRO A 300 -24.40 -17.63 -3.94
C PRO A 300 -24.75 -16.38 -3.12
N ILE A 301 -26.05 -16.18 -2.85
CA ILE A 301 -26.53 -15.12 -1.98
C ILE A 301 -26.40 -15.60 -0.53
N GLY A 302 -25.87 -14.73 0.35
CA GLY A 302 -25.70 -15.04 1.76
C GLY A 302 -26.05 -13.86 2.67
N ARG A 303 -25.81 -14.01 3.97
CA ARG A 303 -26.02 -12.98 4.98
C ARG A 303 -24.67 -12.45 5.48
N VAL A 304 -24.64 -11.24 6.03
CA VAL A 304 -23.44 -10.64 6.60
C VAL A 304 -22.74 -11.56 7.62
N GLN A 305 -23.52 -12.25 8.46
CA GLN A 305 -23.02 -13.14 9.49
C GLN A 305 -22.40 -14.44 8.97
N ASP A 306 -22.57 -14.74 7.68
CA ASP A 306 -21.97 -15.90 7.03
C ASP A 306 -20.53 -15.57 6.49
N ALA A 307 -20.05 -14.34 6.71
CA ALA A 307 -18.77 -13.85 6.22
C ALA A 307 -17.84 -13.37 7.37
N ASP A 308 -16.53 -13.59 7.22
CA ASP A 308 -15.50 -13.06 8.12
C ASP A 308 -15.19 -11.59 7.83
N VAL A 309 -15.46 -11.15 6.62
CA VAL A 309 -15.27 -9.77 6.15
C VAL A 309 -16.26 -9.43 5.06
N VAL A 310 -16.70 -8.18 5.02
CA VAL A 310 -17.51 -7.64 3.92
C VAL A 310 -16.65 -6.69 3.08
N LEU A 311 -16.61 -6.95 1.77
CA LEU A 311 -15.86 -6.14 0.82
C LEU A 311 -16.80 -5.33 -0.09
N ALA A 312 -16.40 -4.10 -0.39
CA ALA A 312 -17.07 -3.27 -1.39
C ALA A 312 -16.05 -2.40 -2.14
N ARG A 313 -16.44 -1.79 -3.25
CA ARG A 313 -15.55 -0.87 -3.98
C ARG A 313 -15.31 0.42 -3.21
N GLN A 314 -16.29 0.93 -2.48
CA GLN A 314 -16.23 2.22 -1.79
C GLN A 314 -16.64 2.11 -0.32
N TRP A 315 -16.03 2.95 0.54
CA TRP A 315 -16.39 3.07 1.94
C TRP A 315 -17.86 3.45 2.14
N ARG A 316 -18.40 4.35 1.29
CA ARG A 316 -19.81 4.78 1.36
C ARG A 316 -20.76 3.61 1.20
N THR A 317 -20.47 2.67 0.31
CA THR A 317 -21.30 1.47 0.09
C THR A 317 -21.34 0.61 1.36
N LEU A 318 -20.18 0.44 2.06
CA LEU A 318 -20.11 -0.29 3.33
C LEU A 318 -20.89 0.42 4.45
N TRP A 319 -20.87 1.76 4.52
CA TRP A 319 -21.61 2.51 5.53
C TRP A 319 -23.13 2.50 5.29
N ASN A 320 -23.57 2.38 4.06
CA ASN A 320 -24.99 2.35 3.66
C ASN A 320 -25.59 0.93 3.62
N THR A 321 -24.83 -0.08 4.01
CA THR A 321 -25.28 -1.47 4.08
C THR A 321 -25.76 -1.82 5.50
N ASP A 322 -25.95 -3.09 5.78
CA ASP A 322 -26.38 -3.65 7.06
C ASP A 322 -25.52 -3.09 8.24
N THR A 323 -26.19 -2.72 9.34
CA THR A 323 -25.53 -2.20 10.55
C THR A 323 -24.60 -3.22 11.22
N HIS A 324 -24.71 -4.50 10.92
CA HIS A 324 -23.76 -5.52 11.35
C HIS A 324 -22.40 -5.41 10.65
N VAL A 325 -22.30 -4.66 9.55
CA VAL A 325 -21.00 -4.36 8.94
C VAL A 325 -20.39 -3.14 9.65
N LEU A 326 -19.21 -3.32 10.24
CA LEU A 326 -18.39 -2.23 10.81
C LEU A 326 -17.24 -1.90 9.87
N PRO A 327 -17.37 -0.86 9.01
CA PRO A 327 -16.30 -0.45 8.12
C PRO A 327 -15.09 0.05 8.91
N LEU A 328 -13.88 -0.36 8.51
CA LEU A 328 -12.63 0.00 9.19
C LEU A 328 -12.12 1.42 8.83
N ALA A 329 -12.89 2.20 8.08
CA ALA A 329 -12.68 3.64 7.88
C ALA A 329 -13.99 4.36 7.58
N ILE A 330 -14.11 5.62 7.98
CA ILE A 330 -15.27 6.45 7.62
C ILE A 330 -15.11 6.92 6.17
N LYS A 331 -13.94 7.48 5.84
CA LYS A 331 -13.50 7.92 4.51
C LYS A 331 -11.99 8.16 4.56
N PRO A 332 -11.31 8.29 3.41
CA PRO A 332 -9.91 8.72 3.41
C PRO A 332 -9.76 10.07 4.10
N LEU A 333 -8.72 10.23 4.94
CA LEU A 333 -8.47 11.45 5.68
C LEU A 333 -7.85 12.51 4.76
N THR A 334 -8.44 13.71 4.78
CA THR A 334 -7.97 14.89 4.03
C THR A 334 -7.25 15.92 4.91
N GLY A 335 -6.78 15.50 6.10
CA GLY A 335 -6.11 16.38 7.06
C GLY A 335 -7.05 17.31 7.84
N GLN A 336 -8.34 16.96 7.91
CA GLN A 336 -9.33 17.71 8.69
C GLN A 336 -9.44 17.12 10.10
N PHE A 337 -9.44 17.99 11.12
CA PHE A 337 -9.57 17.63 12.52
C PHE A 337 -10.77 16.70 12.78
N GLN A 338 -11.94 17.05 12.26
CA GLN A 338 -13.19 16.29 12.48
C GLN A 338 -13.09 14.85 11.95
N GLY A 339 -12.46 14.68 10.79
CA GLY A 339 -12.23 13.34 10.22
C GLY A 339 -11.28 12.51 11.08
N ALA A 340 -10.22 13.15 11.59
CA ALA A 340 -9.25 12.50 12.46
C ALA A 340 -9.86 12.11 13.80
N ALA A 341 -10.62 13.02 14.45
CA ALA A 341 -11.32 12.76 15.69
C ALA A 341 -12.36 11.63 15.56
N CYS A 342 -13.15 11.62 14.47
CA CYS A 342 -14.06 10.50 14.19
C CYS A 342 -13.30 9.18 13.95
N THR A 343 -12.10 9.23 13.39
CA THR A 343 -11.28 8.03 13.19
C THR A 343 -10.77 7.47 14.52
N LEU A 344 -10.48 8.30 15.53
CA LEU A 344 -10.17 7.82 16.88
C LEU A 344 -11.36 7.07 17.50
N LEU A 345 -12.59 7.64 17.40
CA LEU A 345 -13.80 6.95 17.88
C LEU A 345 -14.04 5.63 17.14
N LEU A 346 -13.86 5.63 15.82
CA LEU A 346 -13.95 4.39 15.02
C LEU A 346 -12.90 3.38 15.46
N ASN A 347 -11.66 3.81 15.68
CA ASN A 347 -10.58 2.91 16.12
C ASN A 347 -10.90 2.26 17.47
N GLU A 348 -11.36 3.04 18.45
CA GLU A 348 -11.77 2.50 19.73
C GLU A 348 -12.89 1.47 19.57
N MET A 349 -13.86 1.73 18.69
CA MET A 349 -14.95 0.81 18.40
C MET A 349 -14.45 -0.48 17.71
N THR A 350 -13.56 -0.36 16.72
CA THR A 350 -13.06 -1.52 15.98
C THR A 350 -12.10 -2.37 16.80
N GLU A 351 -11.26 -1.77 17.64
CA GLU A 351 -10.38 -2.51 18.56
C GLU A 351 -11.20 -3.30 19.61
N ARG A 352 -12.24 -2.67 20.21
CA ARG A 352 -13.09 -3.35 21.20
C ARG A 352 -13.93 -4.46 20.62
N SER A 353 -14.49 -4.27 19.42
CA SER A 353 -15.46 -5.20 18.84
C SER A 353 -14.80 -6.29 18.00
N LEU A 354 -13.69 -5.99 17.34
CA LEU A 354 -13.08 -6.84 16.34
C LEU A 354 -11.60 -7.17 16.63
N GLY A 355 -10.96 -6.48 17.58
CA GLY A 355 -9.51 -6.57 17.80
C GLY A 355 -8.68 -6.02 16.64
N ILE A 356 -9.25 -5.12 15.82
CA ILE A 356 -8.63 -4.60 14.59
C ILE A 356 -8.56 -3.07 14.64
N GLN A 357 -7.41 -2.50 14.29
CA GLN A 357 -7.24 -1.05 14.19
C GLN A 357 -7.94 -0.47 12.96
N ALA A 358 -8.45 0.76 13.09
CA ALA A 358 -8.98 1.51 11.95
C ALA A 358 -7.87 1.78 10.91
N VAL A 359 -8.24 1.74 9.62
CA VAL A 359 -7.28 1.81 8.49
C VAL A 359 -6.44 3.10 8.51
N PHE A 360 -7.04 4.24 8.85
CA PHE A 360 -6.37 5.56 8.82
C PHE A 360 -6.00 6.08 10.21
N LEU A 361 -5.78 5.19 11.19
CA LEU A 361 -5.42 5.60 12.56
C LEU A 361 -4.15 6.45 12.58
N ASN A 362 -3.07 6.01 11.93
CA ASN A 362 -1.80 6.76 11.92
C ASN A 362 -1.96 8.16 11.30
N ASP A 363 -2.71 8.28 10.22
CA ASP A 363 -3.02 9.58 9.60
C ASP A 363 -3.84 10.48 10.56
N ALA A 364 -4.75 9.89 11.33
CA ALA A 364 -5.52 10.59 12.34
C ALA A 364 -4.63 11.09 13.48
N LEU A 365 -3.75 10.24 14.01
CA LEU A 365 -2.79 10.61 15.06
C LEU A 365 -1.89 11.78 14.62
N ILE A 366 -1.32 11.69 13.42
CA ILE A 366 -0.49 12.76 12.84
C ILE A 366 -1.31 14.05 12.70
N THR A 367 -2.55 13.98 12.22
CA THR A 367 -3.43 15.14 12.02
C THR A 367 -3.78 15.82 13.35
N LEU A 368 -3.89 15.04 14.43
CA LEU A 368 -4.19 15.52 15.78
C LEU A 368 -2.93 15.89 16.59
N GLY A 369 -1.73 15.74 16.00
CA GLY A 369 -0.47 16.03 16.69
C GLY A 369 -0.12 15.01 17.79
N ILE A 370 -0.71 13.83 17.75
CA ILE A 370 -0.45 12.75 18.71
C ILE A 370 0.78 11.97 18.23
N THR A 371 1.93 12.25 18.84
CA THR A 371 3.21 11.63 18.50
C THR A 371 3.61 10.52 19.47
N ASN A 372 3.00 10.48 20.65
CA ASN A 372 3.26 9.48 21.69
C ASN A 372 2.00 8.61 21.92
N ARG A 373 2.21 7.30 22.04
CA ARG A 373 1.13 6.35 22.38
C ARG A 373 0.52 6.61 23.75
N ASP A 374 1.28 7.15 24.69
CA ASP A 374 0.79 7.47 26.03
C ASP A 374 -0.38 8.47 25.99
N VAL A 375 -0.34 9.44 25.07
CA VAL A 375 -1.44 10.40 24.86
C VAL A 375 -2.71 9.67 24.36
N LEU A 376 -2.55 8.67 23.47
CA LEU A 376 -3.70 7.88 23.01
C LEU A 376 -4.29 7.05 24.15
N GLU A 377 -3.45 6.46 25.00
CA GLU A 377 -3.93 5.72 26.18
C GLU A 377 -4.66 6.64 27.20
N GLN A 378 -4.17 7.86 27.40
CA GLN A 378 -4.86 8.87 28.22
C GLN A 378 -6.22 9.28 27.65
N LEU A 379 -6.36 9.33 26.33
CA LEU A 379 -7.63 9.63 25.66
C LEU A 379 -8.62 8.45 25.69
N ARG A 380 -8.16 7.22 25.86
CA ARG A 380 -8.99 6.01 25.76
C ARG A 380 -10.23 6.01 26.66
N PRO A 381 -10.18 6.41 27.95
CA PRO A 381 -11.37 6.52 28.78
C PRO A 381 -12.43 7.49 28.21
N HIS A 382 -11.98 8.60 27.64
CA HIS A 382 -12.86 9.61 27.02
C HIS A 382 -13.47 9.10 25.70
N LEU A 383 -12.70 8.38 24.88
CA LEU A 383 -13.19 7.71 23.66
C LEU A 383 -14.29 6.71 24.03
N HIS A 384 -14.04 5.90 25.07
CA HIS A 384 -14.98 4.93 25.61
C HIS A 384 -16.28 5.58 26.04
N HIS A 385 -16.19 6.59 26.92
CA HIS A 385 -17.35 7.34 27.40
C HIS A 385 -18.16 7.96 26.25
N THR A 386 -17.46 8.52 25.23
CA THR A 386 -18.12 9.09 24.05
C THR A 386 -18.88 8.03 23.25
N LEU A 387 -18.32 6.83 23.10
CA LEU A 387 -19.00 5.72 22.40
C LEU A 387 -20.22 5.21 23.19
N GLU A 388 -20.14 5.16 24.52
CA GLU A 388 -21.29 4.82 25.36
C GLU A 388 -22.39 5.86 25.27
N ALA A 389 -22.04 7.16 25.30
CA ALA A 389 -22.99 8.22 25.07
C ALA A 389 -23.63 8.15 23.65
N LEU A 390 -22.84 7.79 22.62
CA LEU A 390 -23.36 7.54 21.26
C LEU A 390 -24.36 6.39 21.21
N ALA A 391 -24.19 5.33 22.01
CA ALA A 391 -25.13 4.22 22.07
C ALA A 391 -26.47 4.63 22.73
N GLY A 392 -26.47 5.69 23.54
CA GLY A 392 -27.64 6.22 24.23
C GLY A 392 -28.55 7.11 23.36
N THR A 393 -29.40 7.86 24.00
CA THR A 393 -30.44 8.73 23.39
C THR A 393 -30.04 10.19 23.22
N ASP A 394 -28.89 10.58 23.76
CA ASP A 394 -28.43 11.99 23.78
C ASP A 394 -28.20 12.53 22.35
N SER A 395 -28.31 13.85 22.23
CA SER A 395 -28.05 14.50 20.93
C SER A 395 -26.63 14.26 20.44
N VAL A 396 -26.48 13.75 19.22
CA VAL A 396 -25.17 13.58 18.58
C VAL A 396 -24.36 14.86 18.56
N ARG A 397 -25.01 16.01 18.44
CA ARG A 397 -24.33 17.32 18.48
C ARG A 397 -23.79 17.67 19.88
N SER A 398 -24.52 17.32 20.94
CA SER A 398 -24.03 17.51 22.30
C SER A 398 -22.82 16.63 22.57
N ILE A 399 -22.95 15.34 22.29
CA ILE A 399 -21.87 14.36 22.46
C ILE A 399 -20.60 14.81 21.70
N TRP A 400 -20.75 15.27 20.45
CA TRP A 400 -19.62 15.77 19.66
C TRP A 400 -18.96 16.98 20.30
N ARG A 401 -19.76 17.95 20.78
CA ARG A 401 -19.24 19.15 21.45
C ARG A 401 -18.43 18.79 22.69
N ASP A 402 -18.96 17.88 23.51
CA ASP A 402 -18.31 17.44 24.75
C ASP A 402 -17.00 16.69 24.43
N PHE A 403 -17.00 15.82 23.41
CA PHE A 403 -15.80 15.13 22.93
C PHE A 403 -14.74 16.10 22.38
N VAL A 404 -15.15 17.11 21.60
CA VAL A 404 -14.24 18.16 21.10
C VAL A 404 -13.62 18.95 22.25
N ASN A 405 -14.38 19.28 23.31
CA ASN A 405 -13.84 19.95 24.49
C ASN A 405 -12.74 19.12 25.17
N VAL A 406 -12.93 17.82 25.30
CA VAL A 406 -11.90 16.92 25.81
C VAL A 406 -10.65 16.97 24.91
N LEU A 407 -10.79 16.87 23.59
CA LEU A 407 -9.65 16.93 22.67
C LEU A 407 -8.92 18.28 22.73
N ILE A 408 -9.64 19.41 22.94
CA ILE A 408 -9.03 20.72 23.12
C ILE A 408 -8.19 20.77 24.40
N THR A 409 -8.64 20.10 25.46
CA THR A 409 -7.95 20.07 26.75
C THR A 409 -6.71 19.20 26.69
N GLU A 410 -6.82 18.00 26.10
CA GLU A 410 -5.80 16.96 26.16
C GLU A 410 -4.76 17.07 25.05
N LEU A 411 -5.09 17.68 23.89
CA LEU A 411 -4.19 17.72 22.74
C LEU A 411 -3.38 19.04 22.66
N PRO A 412 -2.11 18.96 22.23
CA PRO A 412 -1.25 20.14 22.11
C PRO A 412 -1.67 21.10 20.98
N VAL A 413 -2.44 20.61 19.98
CA VAL A 413 -2.79 21.38 18.76
C VAL A 413 -4.14 22.08 18.92
N LYS A 414 -4.18 23.14 19.72
CA LYS A 414 -5.41 23.91 20.01
C LYS A 414 -5.93 24.76 18.83
N SER A 415 -5.08 25.12 17.87
CA SER A 415 -5.40 26.09 16.81
C SER A 415 -6.19 25.55 15.62
N LEU A 416 -6.37 24.24 15.50
CA LEU A 416 -7.06 23.59 14.38
C LEU A 416 -8.49 23.17 14.69
N ILE A 417 -8.95 23.39 15.92
CA ILE A 417 -10.22 22.88 16.43
C ILE A 417 -11.29 23.96 16.27
N THR A 418 -12.18 23.80 15.31
CA THR A 418 -13.37 24.63 15.17
C THR A 418 -14.62 23.83 15.58
N HIS A 419 -15.43 24.39 16.47
CA HIS A 419 -16.70 23.79 16.94
C HIS A 419 -17.76 23.71 15.84
N ASP A 420 -17.61 24.48 14.76
CA ASP A 420 -18.71 24.80 13.83
C ASP A 420 -19.08 23.67 12.85
N ARG A 421 -18.28 22.60 12.76
CA ARG A 421 -18.52 21.50 11.81
C ARG A 421 -18.68 20.17 12.50
N VAL A 422 -19.91 19.82 12.80
CA VAL A 422 -20.25 18.50 13.35
C VAL A 422 -20.29 17.46 12.20
N PRO A 423 -19.53 16.35 12.27
CA PRO A 423 -19.56 15.30 11.28
C PRO A 423 -20.78 14.37 11.48
N LEU A 424 -21.98 14.92 11.36
CA LEU A 424 -23.25 14.27 11.72
C LEU A 424 -23.42 12.89 11.11
N SER A 425 -23.17 12.75 9.81
CA SER A 425 -23.35 11.46 9.11
C SER A 425 -22.42 10.37 9.64
N GLY A 426 -21.15 10.70 9.92
CA GLY A 426 -20.18 9.76 10.49
C GLY A 426 -20.58 9.31 11.90
N LEU A 427 -20.97 10.26 12.76
CA LEU A 427 -21.39 9.96 14.13
C LEU A 427 -22.71 9.19 14.19
N GLN A 428 -23.69 9.50 13.32
CA GLN A 428 -24.92 8.73 13.20
C GLN A 428 -24.66 7.29 12.75
N SER A 429 -23.71 7.12 11.83
CA SER A 429 -23.29 5.80 11.36
C SER A 429 -22.59 4.98 12.44
N LEU A 430 -21.78 5.64 13.30
CA LEU A 430 -21.19 5.00 14.49
C LEU A 430 -22.26 4.64 15.51
N ARG A 431 -23.21 5.55 15.80
CA ARG A 431 -24.35 5.28 16.69
C ARG A 431 -25.12 4.02 16.29
N ALA A 432 -25.48 3.92 15.01
CA ALA A 432 -26.25 2.76 14.52
C ALA A 432 -25.51 1.43 14.79
N ARG A 433 -24.20 1.42 14.78
CA ARG A 433 -23.37 0.24 15.00
C ARG A 433 -23.03 -0.01 16.46
N SER A 434 -22.96 1.05 17.29
CA SER A 434 -22.79 0.91 18.74
C SER A 434 -24.01 0.25 19.42
N GLN A 435 -25.17 0.24 18.77
CA GLN A 435 -26.39 -0.44 19.22
C GLN A 435 -26.43 -1.92 18.82
N VAL A 436 -25.52 -2.38 17.96
CA VAL A 436 -25.39 -3.79 17.58
C VAL A 436 -24.51 -4.50 18.61
N ARG A 437 -24.84 -5.74 18.95
CA ARG A 437 -23.97 -6.56 19.80
C ARG A 437 -22.60 -6.74 19.16
N HIS A 438 -21.54 -6.56 19.94
CA HIS A 438 -20.15 -6.60 19.46
C HIS A 438 -19.78 -7.92 18.77
N ASP A 439 -20.29 -9.06 19.31
CA ASP A 439 -20.07 -10.41 18.78
C ASP A 439 -20.76 -10.69 17.42
N ARG A 440 -21.56 -9.76 16.92
CA ARG A 440 -22.27 -9.85 15.63
C ARG A 440 -21.77 -8.86 14.58
N LEU A 441 -20.76 -8.07 14.92
CA LEU A 441 -20.18 -7.13 13.98
C LEU A 441 -19.15 -7.83 13.08
N VAL A 442 -19.22 -7.55 11.79
CA VAL A 442 -18.31 -8.06 10.76
C VAL A 442 -17.50 -6.90 10.17
N PRO A 443 -16.17 -7.01 10.08
CA PRO A 443 -15.36 -5.94 9.52
C PRO A 443 -15.68 -5.65 8.06
N GLY A 444 -15.72 -4.36 7.70
CA GLY A 444 -15.92 -3.91 6.32
C GLY A 444 -14.65 -3.26 5.75
N LEU A 445 -14.21 -3.67 4.56
CA LEU A 445 -13.04 -3.15 3.87
C LEU A 445 -13.34 -2.84 2.40
N THR A 446 -12.61 -1.89 1.82
CA THR A 446 -12.64 -1.74 0.36
C THR A 446 -11.80 -2.81 -0.33
N CYS A 447 -12.07 -3.07 -1.61
CA CYS A 447 -11.27 -3.99 -2.43
C CYS A 447 -9.77 -3.65 -2.40
N HIS A 448 -9.44 -2.36 -2.37
CA HIS A 448 -8.05 -1.87 -2.26
C HIS A 448 -7.40 -2.26 -0.92
N GLN A 449 -8.14 -2.17 0.19
CA GLN A 449 -7.65 -2.53 1.53
C GLN A 449 -7.57 -4.05 1.74
N ALA A 450 -8.31 -4.81 0.94
CA ALA A 450 -8.30 -6.27 0.94
C ALA A 450 -7.12 -6.86 0.14
N LYS A 451 -6.44 -6.05 -0.71
CA LYS A 451 -5.26 -6.53 -1.47
C LYS A 451 -4.19 -7.02 -0.49
N GLY A 452 -3.66 -8.23 -0.72
CA GLY A 452 -2.66 -8.87 0.15
C GLY A 452 -3.24 -9.62 1.36
N ARG A 453 -4.53 -9.48 1.65
CA ARG A 453 -5.20 -10.19 2.76
C ARG A 453 -6.05 -11.34 2.24
N GLU A 454 -6.45 -12.25 3.14
CA GLU A 454 -7.33 -13.39 2.84
C GLU A 454 -8.13 -13.80 4.08
N TRP A 455 -9.31 -14.37 3.85
CA TRP A 455 -10.25 -14.82 4.88
C TRP A 455 -10.89 -16.15 4.45
N ASP A 456 -11.49 -16.85 5.37
CA ASP A 456 -12.16 -18.11 5.03
C ASP A 456 -13.45 -17.85 4.24
N ALA A 457 -14.29 -16.94 4.70
CA ALA A 457 -15.50 -16.52 4.02
C ALA A 457 -15.54 -15.02 3.75
N VAL A 458 -15.88 -14.62 2.53
CA VAL A 458 -15.93 -13.22 2.10
C VAL A 458 -17.30 -12.89 1.56
N GLY A 459 -17.98 -11.90 2.17
CA GLY A 459 -19.17 -11.27 1.62
C GLY A 459 -18.77 -10.10 0.71
N VAL A 460 -19.33 -10.04 -0.49
CA VAL A 460 -19.08 -8.93 -1.40
C VAL A 460 -20.37 -8.16 -1.64
N ARG A 461 -20.34 -6.86 -1.31
CA ARG A 461 -21.45 -5.97 -1.62
C ARG A 461 -21.35 -5.54 -3.08
N LEU A 462 -22.21 -6.10 -3.91
CA LEU A 462 -22.27 -5.85 -5.35
C LEU A 462 -23.19 -4.65 -5.64
N GLU A 463 -22.76 -3.81 -6.57
CA GLU A 463 -23.61 -2.81 -7.23
C GLU A 463 -24.22 -3.43 -8.51
N GLU A 464 -25.25 -2.81 -9.10
CA GLU A 464 -25.88 -3.32 -10.32
C GLU A 464 -24.87 -3.51 -11.46
N SER A 465 -23.92 -2.59 -11.60
CA SER A 465 -22.83 -2.70 -12.57
C SER A 465 -21.92 -3.91 -12.33
N ASP A 466 -21.71 -4.30 -11.06
CA ASP A 466 -20.90 -5.47 -10.71
C ASP A 466 -21.63 -6.77 -11.09
N VAL A 467 -22.92 -6.83 -10.83
CA VAL A 467 -23.76 -7.96 -11.23
C VAL A 467 -23.77 -8.11 -12.75
N ALA A 468 -23.94 -7.01 -13.49
CA ALA A 468 -23.89 -7.02 -14.95
C ALA A 468 -22.52 -7.50 -15.46
N ALA A 469 -21.42 -7.04 -14.85
CA ALA A 469 -20.06 -7.46 -15.20
C ALA A 469 -19.83 -8.96 -14.94
N LEU A 470 -20.37 -9.53 -13.86
CA LEU A 470 -20.30 -10.97 -13.59
C LEU A 470 -21.08 -11.79 -14.61
N HIS A 471 -22.21 -11.30 -15.07
CA HIS A 471 -23.02 -11.97 -16.11
C HIS A 471 -22.37 -11.93 -17.50
N THR A 472 -21.70 -10.82 -17.85
CA THR A 472 -21.06 -10.68 -19.16
C THR A 472 -19.62 -11.20 -19.19
N GLY A 473 -19.02 -11.44 -18.03
CA GLY A 473 -17.61 -11.78 -17.86
C GLY A 473 -16.73 -10.54 -17.58
N LEU A 474 -15.74 -10.73 -16.71
CA LEU A 474 -14.80 -9.64 -16.35
C LEU A 474 -13.83 -9.35 -17.48
N VAL A 475 -13.48 -8.08 -17.66
CA VAL A 475 -12.55 -7.58 -18.67
C VAL A 475 -11.33 -6.97 -17.96
N LEU A 476 -10.13 -7.47 -18.27
CA LEU A 476 -8.87 -7.07 -17.62
C LEU A 476 -8.57 -5.58 -17.72
N GLN A 477 -8.92 -4.93 -18.84
CA GLN A 477 -8.65 -3.51 -19.10
C GLN A 477 -9.50 -2.57 -18.25
N VAL A 478 -10.60 -3.06 -17.67
CA VAL A 478 -11.52 -2.27 -16.83
C VAL A 478 -11.08 -2.30 -15.37
N GLU A 479 -10.79 -1.15 -14.78
CA GLU A 479 -10.27 -1.06 -13.40
C GLU A 479 -11.28 -1.57 -12.37
N GLU A 480 -12.57 -1.27 -12.58
CA GLU A 480 -13.65 -1.76 -11.74
C GLU A 480 -13.73 -3.29 -11.74
N HIS A 481 -13.51 -3.93 -12.89
CA HIS A 481 -13.50 -5.40 -13.02
C HIS A 481 -12.30 -6.00 -12.29
N ARG A 482 -11.11 -5.36 -12.34
CA ARG A 482 -9.96 -5.79 -11.54
C ARG A 482 -10.25 -5.67 -10.04
N SER A 483 -10.90 -4.58 -9.61
CA SER A 483 -11.32 -4.39 -8.22
C SER A 483 -12.26 -5.48 -7.76
N LEU A 484 -13.23 -5.83 -8.59
CA LEU A 484 -14.19 -6.93 -8.33
C LEU A 484 -13.47 -8.28 -8.29
N TYR A 485 -12.57 -8.57 -9.25
CA TYR A 485 -11.76 -9.77 -9.25
C TYR A 485 -10.95 -9.93 -7.95
N VAL A 486 -10.31 -8.84 -7.50
CA VAL A 486 -9.56 -8.86 -6.23
C VAL A 486 -10.48 -9.20 -5.07
N ALA A 487 -11.66 -8.59 -4.95
CA ALA A 487 -12.60 -8.88 -3.87
C ALA A 487 -13.03 -10.35 -3.86
N LEU A 488 -13.44 -10.88 -5.03
CA LEU A 488 -13.97 -12.22 -5.19
C LEU A 488 -12.94 -13.34 -5.01
N THR A 489 -11.65 -13.00 -5.11
CA THR A 489 -10.55 -13.96 -4.95
C THR A 489 -9.87 -13.89 -3.58
N ARG A 490 -10.47 -13.17 -2.59
CA ARG A 490 -9.91 -13.07 -1.22
C ARG A 490 -10.33 -14.23 -0.31
N ALA A 491 -11.41 -14.92 -0.61
CA ALA A 491 -11.87 -16.04 0.18
C ALA A 491 -11.00 -17.30 -0.03
N ARG A 492 -10.83 -18.06 1.05
CA ARG A 492 -10.23 -19.40 1.00
C ARG A 492 -11.28 -20.46 0.70
N HIS A 493 -12.45 -20.33 1.31
CA HIS A 493 -13.53 -21.34 1.27
C HIS A 493 -14.75 -20.86 0.50
N LEU A 494 -15.24 -19.66 0.76
CA LEU A 494 -16.55 -19.21 0.28
C LEU A 494 -16.59 -17.71 -0.03
N THR A 495 -17.08 -17.38 -1.22
CA THR A 495 -17.45 -16.00 -1.58
C THR A 495 -18.96 -15.92 -1.80
N ILE A 496 -19.62 -14.98 -1.14
CA ILE A 496 -21.07 -14.74 -1.22
C ILE A 496 -21.38 -13.32 -1.69
N ALA A 497 -22.48 -13.15 -2.39
CA ALA A 497 -23.08 -11.86 -2.70
C ALA A 497 -23.97 -11.41 -1.52
N LEU A 498 -23.93 -10.09 -1.20
CA LEU A 498 -24.72 -9.47 -0.13
C LEU A 498 -25.65 -8.39 -0.69
#